data_18b36f1fb130f2164d770df5ed2b3e1d
#
_entry.id   18b36f1fb130f2164d770df5ed2b3e1d
#
_cell.length_a   1.000
_cell.length_b   1.000
_cell.length_c   1.000
_cell.angle_alpha   90.00
_cell.angle_beta   90.00
_cell.angle_gamma   90.00
#
_symmetry.space_group_name_H-M   'P 1'
#
loop_
_entity.id
_entity.type
_entity.pdbx_description
1 polymer ?
#
loop_
_entity_poly.entity_id
_entity_poly.type
_entity_poly.pdbx_seq_one_letter_code
_entity_poly.pdbx_strand_id
1 'polypeptide(L)'
;MFVKAKPGFVLREIGETYIIVPVGAQAQKFNGIIKLNKTGKAMWEAICEGADVDELVKNMLDEYDISEDIARRDVQSFVDKAKGANLVELT
;
A
#
# COMPACT_ATOMS: atom_id res chain seq x y z
N MET A 1 0.64 -10.26 11.20
CA MET A 1 0.19 -10.51 9.82
C MET A 1 1.15 -9.86 8.86
N PHE A 2 1.76 -10.61 8.00
CA PHE A 2 2.73 -10.11 7.04
C PHE A 2 2.04 -9.75 5.74
N VAL A 3 2.37 -8.58 5.19
CA VAL A 3 1.78 -8.08 3.95
C VAL A 3 2.84 -8.10 2.87
N LYS A 4 2.53 -8.75 1.76
CA LYS A 4 3.45 -8.89 0.64
C LYS A 4 2.82 -8.37 -0.63
N ALA A 5 3.53 -7.51 -1.36
CA ALA A 5 3.04 -7.00 -2.63
C ALA A 5 3.06 -8.11 -3.68
N LYS A 6 1.99 -8.18 -4.48
CA LYS A 6 1.97 -9.09 -5.62
C LYS A 6 2.81 -8.51 -6.76
N PRO A 7 3.47 -9.35 -7.55
CA PRO A 7 4.24 -8.86 -8.70
C PRO A 7 3.32 -8.29 -9.76
N GLY A 8 3.85 -7.42 -10.59
CA GLY A 8 3.11 -6.88 -11.72
C GLY A 8 2.44 -5.54 -11.46
N PHE A 9 2.81 -4.86 -10.38
CA PHE A 9 2.29 -3.53 -10.06
C PHE A 9 3.44 -2.57 -9.85
N VAL A 10 3.34 -1.38 -10.44
CA VAL A 10 4.40 -0.37 -10.38
C VAL A 10 3.82 0.93 -9.85
N LEU A 11 4.54 1.57 -8.93
CA LEU A 11 4.19 2.89 -8.43
C LEU A 11 4.71 3.95 -9.39
N ARG A 12 3.84 4.88 -9.76
CA ARG A 12 4.19 6.03 -10.60
C ARG A 12 3.80 7.32 -9.89
N GLU A 13 4.60 8.34 -10.10
CA GLU A 13 4.28 9.68 -9.60
C GLU A 13 3.96 10.57 -10.80
N ILE A 14 2.77 11.20 -10.76
CA ILE A 14 2.33 12.12 -11.79
C ILE A 14 1.92 13.43 -11.10
N GLY A 15 2.78 14.44 -11.21
CA GLY A 15 2.58 15.68 -10.46
C GLY A 15 2.68 15.37 -8.97
N GLU A 16 1.65 15.73 -8.22
CA GLU A 16 1.58 15.45 -6.77
C GLU A 16 0.76 14.20 -6.46
N THR A 17 0.36 13.46 -7.49
CA THR A 17 -0.45 12.27 -7.34
C THR A 17 0.41 11.03 -7.52
N TYR A 18 0.16 10.03 -6.69
CA TYR A 18 0.81 8.73 -6.78
C TYR A 18 -0.21 7.71 -7.26
N ILE A 19 0.19 6.87 -8.21
CA ILE A 19 -0.70 5.85 -8.74
C ILE A 19 0.01 4.50 -8.79
N ILE A 20 -0.76 3.43 -8.64
CA ILE A 20 -0.29 2.07 -8.86
C ILE A 20 -0.88 1.61 -10.18
N VAL A 21 -0.03 1.18 -11.10
CA VAL A 21 -0.45 0.70 -12.41
C VAL A 21 -0.03 -0.75 -12.60
N PRO A 22 -0.90 -1.57 -13.20
CA PRO A 22 -0.53 -2.93 -13.54
C PRO A 22 0.37 -2.96 -14.77
N VAL A 23 1.32 -3.90 -14.78
CA VAL A 23 2.21 -4.11 -15.92
C VAL A 23 2.28 -5.58 -16.26
N GLY A 24 2.71 -5.90 -17.49
CA GLY A 24 2.83 -7.27 -17.94
C GLY A 24 1.49 -8.01 -17.91
N ALA A 25 1.49 -9.22 -17.38
CA ALA A 25 0.30 -10.05 -17.31
C ALA A 25 -0.83 -9.42 -16.48
N GLN A 26 -0.49 -8.62 -15.48
CA GLN A 26 -1.50 -7.97 -14.64
C GLN A 26 -2.26 -6.89 -15.40
N ALA A 27 -1.64 -6.27 -16.41
CA ALA A 27 -2.29 -5.26 -17.21
C ALA A 27 -3.51 -5.80 -17.96
N GLN A 28 -3.56 -7.10 -18.21
CA GLN A 28 -4.68 -7.76 -18.88
C GLN A 28 -5.81 -8.14 -17.92
N LYS A 29 -5.47 -8.31 -16.65
CA LYS A 29 -6.42 -8.77 -15.64
C LYS A 29 -6.97 -7.64 -14.78
N PHE A 30 -6.21 -6.58 -14.62
CA PHE A 30 -6.55 -5.47 -13.75
C PHE A 30 -7.04 -4.30 -14.56
N ASN A 31 -8.26 -3.86 -14.27
CA ASN A 31 -8.89 -2.80 -15.02
C ASN A 31 -8.92 -1.52 -14.21
N GLY A 32 -8.04 -0.58 -14.55
CA GLY A 32 -7.96 0.70 -13.90
C GLY A 32 -6.66 0.95 -13.19
N ILE A 33 -6.61 2.06 -12.47
CA ILE A 33 -5.45 2.48 -11.67
C ILE A 33 -5.91 2.81 -10.26
N ILE A 34 -5.00 2.71 -9.32
CA ILE A 34 -5.28 3.03 -7.92
C ILE A 34 -4.49 4.28 -7.54
N LYS A 35 -5.21 5.29 -7.07
CA LYS A 35 -4.58 6.52 -6.61
C LYS A 35 -4.21 6.41 -5.15
N LEU A 36 -3.04 6.92 -4.81
CA LEU A 36 -2.55 6.95 -3.44
C LEU A 36 -2.22 8.38 -3.05
N ASN A 37 -2.43 8.68 -1.77
CA ASN A 37 -1.88 9.89 -1.18
C ASN A 37 -0.45 9.59 -0.71
N LYS A 38 0.21 10.59 -0.14
CA LYS A 38 1.60 10.47 0.32
C LYS A 38 1.76 9.35 1.36
N THR A 39 0.79 9.22 2.26
CA THR A 39 0.79 8.17 3.28
C THR A 39 0.65 6.79 2.65
N GLY A 40 -0.24 6.64 1.69
CA GLY A 40 -0.43 5.39 0.96
C GLY A 40 0.80 5.00 0.18
N LYS A 41 1.49 5.97 -0.43
CA LYS A 41 2.74 5.73 -1.12
C LYS A 41 3.79 5.14 -0.16
N ALA A 42 3.94 5.73 1.02
CA ALA A 42 4.91 5.26 2.00
C ALA A 42 4.60 3.83 2.45
N MET A 43 3.32 3.53 2.68
CA MET A 43 2.90 2.18 3.04
C MET A 43 3.16 1.20 1.91
N TRP A 44 2.86 1.57 0.67
CA TRP A 44 3.10 0.70 -0.47
C TRP A 44 4.59 0.38 -0.64
N GLU A 45 5.46 1.38 -0.50
CA GLU A 45 6.90 1.18 -0.61
C GLU A 45 7.41 0.19 0.45
N ALA A 46 6.92 0.33 1.69
CA ALA A 46 7.27 -0.59 2.75
C ALA A 46 6.77 -2.01 2.48
N ILE A 47 5.57 -2.14 1.94
CA ILE A 47 4.98 -3.43 1.58
C ILE A 47 5.80 -4.10 0.46
N CYS A 48 6.30 -3.33 -0.49
CA CYS A 48 7.13 -3.88 -1.56
C CYS A 48 8.43 -4.48 -1.04
N GLU A 49 8.94 -3.97 0.07
CA GLU A 49 10.12 -4.54 0.73
C GLU A 49 9.75 -5.70 1.65
N GLY A 50 8.47 -5.89 1.89
CA GLY A 50 7.94 -6.88 2.82
C GLY A 50 7.80 -6.29 4.22
N ALA A 51 6.58 -6.25 4.73
CA ALA A 51 6.33 -5.65 6.04
C ALA A 51 5.20 -6.36 6.78
N ASP A 52 5.35 -6.42 8.09
CA ASP A 52 4.26 -6.82 8.97
C ASP A 52 3.37 -5.60 9.21
N VAL A 53 2.09 -5.83 9.54
CA VAL A 53 1.16 -4.75 9.84
C VAL A 53 1.68 -3.89 10.99
N ASP A 54 2.29 -4.49 12.01
CA ASP A 54 2.86 -3.74 13.13
C ASP A 54 4.00 -2.82 12.70
N GLU A 55 4.81 -3.24 11.73
CA GLU A 55 5.87 -2.40 11.18
C GLU A 55 5.30 -1.20 10.43
N LEU A 56 4.21 -1.41 9.68
CA LEU A 56 3.54 -0.30 9.00
C LEU A 56 3.00 0.72 9.98
N VAL A 57 2.40 0.24 11.08
CA VAL A 57 1.91 1.12 12.14
C VAL A 57 3.07 1.90 12.77
N LYS A 58 4.17 1.22 13.05
CA LYS A 58 5.35 1.86 13.64
C LYS A 58 5.90 2.95 12.72
N ASN A 59 5.98 2.67 11.42
CA ASN A 59 6.47 3.65 10.46
C ASN A 59 5.60 4.90 10.44
N MET A 60 4.28 4.74 10.55
CA MET A 60 3.38 5.87 10.62
C MET A 60 3.57 6.68 11.91
N LEU A 61 3.76 6.01 13.03
CA LEU A 61 3.99 6.69 14.30
C LEU A 61 5.32 7.44 14.33
N ASP A 62 6.33 6.92 13.63
CA ASP A 62 7.64 7.58 13.53
C ASP A 62 7.57 8.83 12.65
N GLU A 63 6.70 8.84 11.65
CA GLU A 63 6.67 9.90 10.66
C GLU A 63 5.59 10.96 10.93
N TYR A 64 4.51 10.58 11.59
CA TYR A 64 3.37 11.47 11.83
C TYR A 64 3.07 11.56 13.32
N ASP A 65 2.62 12.74 13.74
CA ASP A 65 2.19 12.97 15.12
C ASP A 65 0.72 12.57 15.28
N ILE A 66 0.49 11.27 15.34
CA ILE A 66 -0.85 10.69 15.47
C ILE A 66 -0.85 9.62 16.55
N SER A 67 -2.03 9.28 17.06
CA SER A 67 -2.15 8.22 18.05
C SER A 67 -2.00 6.84 17.40
N GLU A 68 -1.66 5.85 18.22
CA GLU A 68 -1.55 4.47 17.72
C GLU A 68 -2.87 3.96 17.16
N ASP A 69 -4.00 4.32 17.79
CA ASP A 69 -5.32 3.91 17.34
C ASP A 69 -5.62 4.42 15.92
N ILE A 70 -5.24 5.68 15.64
CA ILE A 70 -5.42 6.26 14.31
C ILE A 70 -4.49 5.58 13.32
N ALA A 71 -3.22 5.35 13.69
CA ALA A 71 -2.26 4.69 12.82
C ALA A 71 -2.74 3.28 12.46
N ARG A 72 -3.20 2.51 13.43
CA ARG A 72 -3.71 1.15 13.18
C ARG A 72 -4.92 1.15 12.27
N ARG A 73 -5.83 2.07 12.48
CA ARG A 73 -7.02 2.18 11.63
C ARG A 73 -6.65 2.53 10.19
N ASP A 74 -5.72 3.46 10.01
CA ASP A 74 -5.31 3.87 8.68
C ASP A 74 -4.56 2.76 7.95
N VAL A 75 -3.66 2.05 8.65
CA VAL A 75 -2.94 0.91 8.07
C VAL A 75 -3.92 -0.21 7.72
N GLN A 76 -4.83 -0.54 8.61
CA GLN A 76 -5.81 -1.60 8.34
C GLN A 76 -6.70 -1.25 7.16
N SER A 77 -7.14 0.00 7.08
CA SER A 77 -7.95 0.48 5.96
C SER A 77 -7.20 0.34 4.64
N PHE A 78 -5.93 0.73 4.63
CA PHE A 78 -5.10 0.61 3.43
C PHE A 78 -4.89 -0.84 3.03
N VAL A 79 -4.57 -1.70 3.98
CA VAL A 79 -4.34 -3.13 3.72
C VAL A 79 -5.61 -3.80 3.20
N ASP A 80 -6.76 -3.50 3.80
CA ASP A 80 -8.04 -4.04 3.36
C ASP A 80 -8.36 -3.61 1.93
N LYS A 81 -8.10 -2.35 1.61
CA LYS A 81 -8.32 -1.81 0.28
C LYS A 81 -7.40 -2.47 -0.75
N ALA A 82 -6.12 -2.60 -0.39
CA ALA A 82 -5.13 -3.24 -1.27
C ALA A 82 -5.46 -4.71 -1.49
N LYS A 83 -5.90 -5.41 -0.45
CA LYS A 83 -6.32 -6.80 -0.56
C LYS A 83 -7.55 -6.93 -1.45
N GLY A 84 -8.54 -6.05 -1.26
CA GLY A 84 -9.74 -6.04 -2.09
C GLY A 84 -9.45 -5.77 -3.56
N ALA A 85 -8.44 -4.97 -3.84
CA ALA A 85 -7.99 -4.68 -5.20
C ALA A 85 -6.98 -5.71 -5.72
N ASN A 86 -6.66 -6.72 -4.93
CA ASN A 86 -5.78 -7.82 -5.32
C ASN A 86 -4.31 -7.39 -5.54
N LEU A 87 -3.88 -6.38 -4.80
CA LEU A 87 -2.52 -5.85 -4.89
C LEU A 87 -1.54 -6.55 -3.95
N VAL A 88 -2.04 -7.14 -2.88
CA VAL A 88 -1.21 -7.74 -1.83
C VAL A 88 -1.74 -9.10 -1.42
N GLU A 89 -0.84 -9.88 -0.82
CA GLU A 89 -1.15 -11.14 -0.18
C GLU A 89 -0.87 -11.01 1.32
N LEU A 90 -1.72 -11.63 2.13
CA LEU A 90 -1.54 -11.68 3.58
C LEU A 90 -1.09 -13.08 3.96
N THR A 91 -0.04 -13.16 4.77
CA THR A 91 0.48 -14.44 5.23
C THR A 91 0.66 -14.49 6.74
#